data_4b1fc3590f5827ec865f9a0343d4d42c
#
_entry.id   4b1fc3590f5827ec865f9a0343d4d42c
#
_cell.length_a   1.000
_cell.length_b   1.000
_cell.length_c   1.000
_cell.angle_alpha   90.00
_cell.angle_beta   90.00
_cell.angle_gamma   90.00
#
_symmetry.space_group_name_H-M   'P 1'
#
loop_
_entity.id
_entity.type
_entity.pdbx_description
1 polymer ?
#
loop_
_entity_poly.entity_id
_entity_poly.type
_entity_poly.pdbx_seq_one_letter_code
_entity_poly.pdbx_strand_id
1 'polypeptide(L)'
;MVIALVLMLVAFLAPLAAQMMKFALSRQREYLADATAVKLTRNPQAMIGALDQLDRAAAETSRAAPVSARALEALWIVNPLDGPGESGRRRRPAGLFSTHPAIEDRIDRIRAMA
;
A
#
# COMPACT_ATOMS: atom_id res chain seq x y z
N MET A 1 -35.35 19.76 12.28
CA MET A 1 -34.25 20.32 11.48
C MET A 1 -32.88 19.78 11.90
N VAL A 2 -32.46 19.86 13.13
CA VAL A 2 -31.13 19.41 13.62
C VAL A 2 -30.94 17.89 13.39
N ILE A 3 -31.91 17.06 13.71
CA ILE A 3 -31.83 15.60 13.51
C ILE A 3 -31.63 15.24 12.02
N ALA A 4 -32.35 15.90 11.12
CA ALA A 4 -32.22 15.65 9.69
C ALA A 4 -30.82 16.04 9.18
N LEU A 5 -30.25 17.12 9.69
CA LEU A 5 -28.90 17.56 9.36
C LEU A 5 -27.85 16.53 9.85
N VAL A 6 -28.01 16.04 11.08
CA VAL A 6 -27.12 15.03 11.66
C VAL A 6 -27.19 13.71 10.86
N LEU A 7 -28.38 13.25 10.51
CA LEU A 7 -28.56 12.05 9.69
C LEU A 7 -27.93 12.20 8.30
N MET A 8 -28.09 13.37 7.68
CA MET A 8 -27.47 13.65 6.38
C MET A 8 -25.94 13.66 6.48
N LEU A 9 -25.38 14.25 7.54
CA LEU A 9 -23.95 14.25 7.78
C LEU A 9 -23.39 12.83 7.99
N VAL A 10 -24.08 12.03 8.81
CA VAL A 10 -23.68 10.62 9.04
C VAL A 10 -23.77 9.82 7.76
N ALA A 11 -24.84 9.98 6.97
CA ALA A 11 -25.00 9.29 5.69
C ALA A 11 -23.91 9.66 4.69
N PHE A 12 -23.39 10.87 4.73
CA PHE A 12 -22.27 11.31 3.88
C PHE A 12 -20.92 10.81 4.38
N LEU A 13 -20.68 10.80 5.70
CA LEU A 13 -19.41 10.39 6.29
C LEU A 13 -19.23 8.87 6.36
N ALA A 14 -20.31 8.10 6.49
CA ALA A 14 -20.25 6.65 6.63
C ALA A 14 -19.54 5.95 5.46
N PRO A 15 -19.84 6.24 4.18
CA PRO A 15 -19.13 5.62 3.07
C PRO A 15 -17.65 6.00 3.02
N LEU A 16 -17.30 7.23 3.39
CA LEU A 16 -15.92 7.67 3.46
C LEU A 16 -15.14 6.90 4.54
N ALA A 17 -15.72 6.77 5.73
CA ALA A 17 -15.13 5.99 6.82
C ALA A 17 -14.96 4.51 6.43
N ALA A 18 -15.95 3.92 5.74
CA ALA A 18 -15.86 2.55 5.24
C ALA A 18 -14.73 2.37 4.23
N GLN A 19 -14.51 3.32 3.32
CA GLN A 19 -13.39 3.28 2.37
C GLN A 19 -12.04 3.36 3.08
N MET A 20 -11.89 4.28 4.03
CA MET A 20 -10.65 4.40 4.81
C MET A 20 -10.35 3.12 5.59
N MET A 21 -11.37 2.48 6.15
CA MET A 21 -11.23 1.19 6.84
C MET A 21 -10.79 0.08 5.89
N LYS A 22 -11.33 0.00 4.68
CA LYS A 22 -10.88 -0.95 3.64
C LYS A 22 -9.39 -0.78 3.33
N PHE A 23 -8.92 0.45 3.12
CA PHE A 23 -7.51 0.72 2.85
C PHE A 23 -6.62 0.36 4.03
N ALA A 24 -7.05 0.67 5.25
CA ALA A 24 -6.32 0.30 6.46
C ALA A 24 -6.20 -1.22 6.61
N LEU A 25 -7.28 -1.98 6.38
CA LEU A 25 -7.29 -3.44 6.43
C LEU A 25 -6.40 -4.04 5.33
N SER A 26 -6.44 -3.49 4.11
CA SER A 26 -5.57 -3.94 3.02
C SER A 26 -4.11 -3.84 3.41
N ARG A 27 -3.67 -2.70 3.92
CA ARG A 27 -2.30 -2.51 4.40
C ARG A 27 -1.92 -3.47 5.54
N GLN A 28 -2.83 -3.71 6.49
CA GLN A 28 -2.57 -4.65 7.60
C GLN A 28 -2.39 -6.09 7.11
N ARG A 29 -3.15 -6.50 6.11
CA ARG A 29 -3.00 -7.83 5.50
C ARG A 29 -1.62 -8.02 4.87
N GLU A 30 -1.09 -7.01 4.20
CA GLU A 30 0.25 -7.07 3.60
C GLU A 30 1.34 -7.15 4.67
N TYR A 31 1.26 -6.34 5.72
CA TYR A 31 2.19 -6.45 6.83
C TYR A 31 2.16 -7.82 7.52
N LEU A 32 0.96 -8.40 7.66
CA LEU A 32 0.82 -9.75 8.22
C LEU A 32 1.41 -10.80 7.28
N ALA A 33 1.20 -10.67 5.97
CA ALA A 33 1.78 -11.56 4.97
C ALA A 33 3.31 -11.51 4.99
N ASP A 34 3.89 -10.31 5.05
CA ASP A 34 5.34 -10.12 5.14
C ASP A 34 5.92 -10.74 6.41
N ALA A 35 5.29 -10.47 7.57
CA ALA A 35 5.72 -11.05 8.83
C ALA A 35 5.63 -12.59 8.82
N THR A 36 4.58 -13.13 8.20
CA THR A 36 4.41 -14.58 8.06
C THR A 36 5.47 -15.17 7.14
N ALA A 37 5.77 -14.53 6.02
CA ALA A 37 6.79 -14.96 5.09
C ALA A 37 8.18 -14.98 5.76
N VAL A 38 8.53 -13.93 6.49
CA VAL A 38 9.79 -13.88 7.26
C VAL A 38 9.86 -15.00 8.31
N LYS A 39 8.75 -15.24 9.02
CA LYS A 39 8.67 -16.30 10.03
C LYS A 39 8.85 -17.70 9.44
N LEU A 40 8.25 -17.95 8.27
CA LEU A 40 8.34 -19.23 7.58
C LEU A 40 9.70 -19.47 6.94
N THR A 41 10.26 -18.45 6.28
CA THR A 41 11.54 -18.56 5.59
C THR A 41 12.75 -18.41 6.51
N ARG A 42 12.55 -17.82 7.69
CA ARG A 42 13.61 -17.43 8.62
C ARG A 42 14.73 -16.60 7.97
N ASN A 43 14.40 -15.90 6.90
CA ASN A 43 15.35 -15.09 6.14
C ASN A 43 14.78 -13.71 5.82
N PRO A 44 14.82 -12.77 6.78
CA PRO A 44 14.33 -11.40 6.58
C PRO A 44 15.08 -10.66 5.48
N GLN A 45 16.39 -10.93 5.30
CA GLN A 45 17.20 -10.26 4.29
C GLN A 45 16.78 -10.63 2.87
N ALA A 46 16.41 -11.89 2.63
CA ALA A 46 15.88 -12.31 1.33
C ALA A 46 14.55 -11.60 1.01
N MET A 47 13.68 -11.43 2.01
CA MET A 47 12.42 -10.71 1.84
C MET A 47 12.63 -9.22 1.55
N ILE A 48 13.56 -8.56 2.25
CA ILE A 48 13.95 -7.17 1.98
C ILE A 48 14.48 -7.03 0.55
N GLY A 49 15.38 -7.92 0.12
CA GLY A 49 15.93 -7.92 -1.23
C GLY A 49 14.86 -8.11 -2.31
N ALA A 50 13.88 -8.98 -2.07
CA ALA A 50 12.76 -9.18 -2.99
C ALA A 50 11.88 -7.93 -3.12
N LEU A 51 11.57 -7.26 -2.02
CA LEU A 51 10.79 -6.02 -2.03
C LEU A 51 11.54 -4.89 -2.74
N ASP A 52 12.86 -4.76 -2.54
CA ASP A 52 13.68 -3.76 -3.22
C ASP A 52 13.75 -4.00 -4.73
N GLN A 53 13.82 -5.27 -5.16
CA GLN A 53 13.77 -5.61 -6.59
C GLN A 53 12.40 -5.31 -7.21
N LEU A 54 11.31 -5.61 -6.49
CA LEU A 54 9.96 -5.31 -6.95
C LEU A 54 9.73 -3.81 -7.09
N ASP A 55 10.25 -3.00 -6.16
CA ASP A 55 10.16 -1.54 -6.22
C ASP A 55 10.87 -0.99 -7.46
N ARG A 56 12.08 -1.48 -7.76
CA ARG A 56 12.83 -1.09 -8.96
C ARG A 56 12.09 -1.51 -10.24
N ALA A 57 11.59 -2.73 -10.30
CA ALA A 57 10.83 -3.22 -11.45
C ALA A 57 9.53 -2.44 -11.66
N ALA A 58 8.83 -2.09 -10.58
CA ALA A 58 7.63 -1.24 -10.64
C ALA A 58 7.95 0.17 -11.17
N ALA A 59 9.07 0.74 -10.75
CA ALA A 59 9.54 2.04 -11.23
C ALA A 59 9.83 2.05 -12.75
N GLU A 60 10.35 0.96 -13.28
CA GLU A 60 10.58 0.78 -14.71
C GLU A 60 9.27 0.59 -15.48
N THR A 61 8.36 -0.22 -14.95
CA THR A 61 7.07 -0.54 -15.56
C THR A 61 6.10 0.65 -15.55
N SER A 62 6.17 1.50 -14.53
CA SER A 62 5.31 2.70 -14.39
C SER A 62 5.35 3.63 -15.60
N ARG A 63 6.48 3.69 -16.28
CA ARG A 63 6.65 4.52 -17.49
C ARG A 63 5.89 3.99 -18.70
N ALA A 64 5.53 2.71 -18.70
CA ALA A 64 4.90 2.02 -19.83
C ALA A 64 3.47 1.54 -19.53
N ALA A 65 2.96 1.72 -18.31
CA ALA A 65 1.69 1.16 -17.90
C ALA A 65 0.51 1.87 -18.56
N PRO A 66 -0.38 1.13 -19.26
CA PRO A 66 -1.58 1.70 -19.84
C PRO A 66 -2.58 2.11 -18.76
N VAL A 67 -3.47 3.08 -19.06
CA VAL A 67 -4.52 3.55 -18.14
C VAL A 67 -5.43 2.42 -17.64
N SER A 68 -5.61 1.36 -18.45
CA SER A 68 -6.36 0.15 -18.07
C SER A 68 -5.73 -0.63 -16.91
N ALA A 69 -4.45 -0.43 -16.60
CA ALA A 69 -3.79 -1.06 -15.47
C ALA A 69 -4.38 -0.66 -14.12
N ARG A 70 -5.05 0.50 -14.02
CA ARG A 70 -5.77 0.91 -12.80
C ARG A 70 -6.88 -0.05 -12.37
N ALA A 71 -7.53 -0.71 -13.31
CA ALA A 71 -8.57 -1.70 -13.00
C ALA A 71 -8.02 -2.94 -12.28
N LEU A 72 -6.71 -3.18 -12.39
CA LEU A 72 -6.01 -4.33 -11.81
C LEU A 72 -5.19 -3.94 -10.56
N GLU A 73 -5.35 -2.72 -10.07
CA GLU A 73 -4.54 -2.17 -8.95
C GLU A 73 -4.51 -3.10 -7.73
N ALA A 74 -5.66 -3.69 -7.37
CA ALA A 74 -5.76 -4.59 -6.22
C ALA A 74 -5.03 -5.94 -6.40
N LEU A 75 -4.60 -6.27 -7.61
CA LEU A 75 -3.88 -7.52 -7.93
C LEU A 75 -2.36 -7.34 -7.93
N TRP A 76 -1.87 -6.10 -7.88
CA TRP A 76 -0.44 -5.83 -7.86
C TRP A 76 0.13 -5.99 -6.45
N ILE A 77 1.30 -6.57 -6.34
CA ILE A 77 2.08 -6.62 -5.08
C ILE A 77 2.67 -5.24 -4.79
N VAL A 78 3.03 -4.53 -5.84
CA VAL A 78 3.52 -3.14 -5.83
C VAL A 78 2.79 -2.41 -6.94
N ASN A 79 2.16 -1.29 -6.61
CA ASN A 79 1.41 -0.53 -7.61
C ASN A 79 2.35 0.21 -8.58
N PRO A 80 2.45 -0.19 -9.87
CA PRO A 80 3.33 0.46 -10.83
C PRO A 80 2.82 1.86 -11.23
N LEU A 81 1.58 2.21 -10.86
CA LEU A 81 0.98 3.52 -11.17
C LEU A 81 1.36 4.60 -10.16
N ASP A 82 1.86 4.21 -8.99
CA ASP A 82 2.35 5.14 -7.97
C ASP A 82 3.71 5.74 -8.33
N GLY A 83 4.13 5.63 -9.58
CA GLY A 83 5.31 6.14 -10.24
C GLY A 83 6.52 6.53 -9.38
N PRO A 84 7.75 6.40 -9.87
CA PRO A 84 8.91 6.90 -9.14
C PRO A 84 8.75 8.40 -8.97
N GLY A 85 8.73 8.86 -7.72
CA GLY A 85 8.89 10.29 -7.46
C GLY A 85 10.17 10.75 -8.16
N GLU A 86 10.07 11.84 -8.92
CA GLU A 86 11.23 12.55 -9.47
C GLU A 86 12.26 12.77 -8.36
N SER A 87 13.36 12.10 -8.44
CA SER A 87 14.47 12.09 -7.46
C SER A 87 14.44 10.90 -6.50
N GLY A 88 15.39 10.02 -6.74
CA GLY A 88 15.67 8.83 -5.98
C GLY A 88 15.49 8.92 -4.47
N ARG A 89 14.90 7.86 -3.90
CA ARG A 89 14.84 7.56 -2.46
C ARG A 89 14.09 8.55 -1.56
N ARG A 90 13.12 9.30 -2.03
CA ARG A 90 12.24 10.00 -1.09
C ARG A 90 11.17 9.05 -0.59
N ARG A 91 11.24 8.76 0.71
CA ARG A 91 10.18 8.13 1.50
C ARG A 91 8.84 8.77 1.11
N ARG A 92 8.02 8.06 0.33
CA ARG A 92 6.66 8.49 0.05
C ARG A 92 5.78 7.92 1.16
N PRO A 93 5.20 8.75 2.02
CA PRO A 93 4.21 8.24 2.95
C PRO A 93 3.05 7.66 2.13
N ALA A 94 2.64 6.43 2.43
CA ALA A 94 1.44 5.88 1.85
C ALA A 94 0.29 6.86 2.10
N GLY A 95 -0.32 7.38 1.03
CA GLY A 95 -1.47 8.27 1.16
C GLY A 95 -2.60 7.56 1.91
N LEU A 96 -3.48 8.32 2.57
CA LEU A 96 -4.65 7.77 3.27
C LEU A 96 -5.52 6.90 2.36
N PHE A 97 -5.47 7.15 1.05
CA PHE A 97 -6.23 6.46 0.00
C PHE A 97 -5.39 5.42 -0.77
N SER A 98 -4.15 5.16 -0.36
CA SER A 98 -3.34 4.11 -0.98
C SER A 98 -3.84 2.74 -0.54
N THR A 99 -4.05 1.85 -1.50
CA THR A 99 -4.44 0.45 -1.27
C THR A 99 -3.30 -0.37 -0.72
N HIS A 100 -2.04 0.01 -1.05
CA HIS A 100 -0.83 -0.66 -0.62
C HIS A 100 -0.02 0.22 0.35
N PRO A 101 0.69 -0.37 1.33
CA PRO A 101 1.65 0.36 2.13
C PRO A 101 2.88 0.72 1.28
N ALA A 102 3.59 1.77 1.66
CA ALA A 102 4.87 2.08 1.05
C ALA A 102 5.86 0.91 1.27
N ILE A 103 6.68 0.62 0.27
CA ILE A 103 7.65 -0.48 0.34
C ILE A 103 8.67 -0.22 1.44
N GLU A 104 9.06 1.02 1.63
CA GLU A 104 9.96 1.42 2.71
C GLU A 104 9.39 1.07 4.08
N ASP A 105 8.10 1.30 4.31
CA ASP A 105 7.43 0.96 5.57
C ASP A 105 7.40 -0.55 5.80
N ARG A 106 7.22 -1.35 4.73
CA ARG A 106 7.29 -2.81 4.77
C ARG A 106 8.70 -3.28 5.14
N ILE A 107 9.72 -2.74 4.47
CA ILE A 107 11.13 -3.06 4.73
C ILE A 107 11.52 -2.69 6.17
N ASP A 108 11.13 -1.51 6.65
CA ASP A 108 11.46 -1.07 8.00
C ASP A 108 10.81 -1.98 9.07
N ARG A 109 9.58 -2.45 8.84
CA ARG A 109 8.93 -3.42 9.72
C ARG A 109 9.63 -4.77 9.72
N ILE A 110 10.07 -5.26 8.56
CA ILE A 110 10.84 -6.50 8.46
C ILE A 110 12.18 -6.38 9.19
N ARG A 111 12.88 -5.24 9.04
CA ARG A 111 14.12 -4.97 9.78
C ARG A 111 13.92 -4.98 11.29
N ALA A 112 12.79 -4.46 11.77
CA ALA A 112 12.47 -4.45 13.19
C ALA A 112 12.16 -5.85 13.76
N MET A 113 11.91 -6.85 12.89
CA MET A 113 11.67 -8.25 13.29
C MET A 113 12.93 -9.13 13.19
N ALA A 114 14.00 -8.61 12.59
CA ALA A 114 15.28 -9.32 12.39
C ALA A 114 16.21 -9.14 13.56
#